data_940af48d4feec18ccf22c12cb27cb761
#
_entry.id   940af48d4feec18ccf22c12cb27cb761
#
_cell.length_a   1.000
_cell.length_b   1.000
_cell.length_c   1.000
_cell.angle_alpha   90.00
_cell.angle_beta   90.00
_cell.angle_gamma   90.00
#
_symmetry.space_group_name_H-M   'P 1'
#
loop_
_entity.id
_entity.type
_entity.pdbx_description
1 polymer ?
#
loop_
_entity_poly.entity_id
_entity_poly.type
_entity_poly.pdbx_seq_one_letter_code
_entity_poly.pdbx_strand_id
1 'polypeptide(L)'
;REEDRANTEAPWVSYVCRNIINRRYMHKRLWINDPDVHIARKDNNELTENEIQLWTSALWLVGGLVLISDRFSTLAPERAELSKLLLAQTDTFDAYPVDLFDREIPAIWAAKRNSDGAPCVGVFNFEDDAQTLDVDLVSIFGKGVTLKDHWTGRTILSDSGKVELPKHTCVILMKA
;
A
#
# COMPACT_ATOMS: atom_id res chain seq x y z
N ARG A 1 7.98 23.71 11.45
CA ARG A 1 8.57 22.54 12.16
C ARG A 1 7.51 21.69 12.86
N GLU A 2 6.35 22.23 13.20
CA GLU A 2 5.16 21.43 13.53
C GLU A 2 4.59 20.77 12.26
N GLU A 3 4.70 21.41 11.11
CA GLU A 3 4.32 20.84 9.82
C GLU A 3 5.18 19.64 9.42
N ASP A 4 6.47 19.62 9.79
CA ASP A 4 7.35 18.49 9.50
C ASP A 4 7.00 17.24 10.34
N ARG A 5 6.47 17.41 11.55
CA ARG A 5 5.98 16.29 12.37
C ARG A 5 4.71 15.65 11.81
N ALA A 6 3.77 16.46 11.37
CA ALA A 6 2.52 15.97 10.77
C ALA A 6 2.77 15.09 9.54
N ASN A 7 3.89 15.26 8.85
CA ASN A 7 4.24 14.53 7.64
C ASN A 7 5.05 13.24 7.87
N THR A 8 5.36 12.90 9.12
CA THR A 8 6.21 11.74 9.45
C THR A 8 5.60 10.82 10.50
N GLU A 9 4.35 11.07 10.92
CA GLU A 9 3.63 10.28 11.91
C GLU A 9 2.60 9.34 11.25
N ALA A 10 2.27 8.22 11.90
CA ALA A 10 1.31 7.25 11.41
C ALA A 10 -0.06 7.83 11.02
N PRO A 11 -0.66 8.78 11.77
CA PRO A 11 -1.92 9.42 11.37
C PRO A 11 -1.84 10.11 10.01
N TRP A 12 -0.70 10.70 9.66
CA TRP A 12 -0.51 11.29 8.33
C TRP A 12 -0.57 10.24 7.22
N VAL A 13 0.12 9.12 7.37
CA VAL A 13 0.09 8.01 6.39
C VAL A 13 -1.35 7.54 6.15
N SER A 14 -2.13 7.34 7.20
CA SER A 14 -3.53 6.90 7.08
C SER A 14 -4.39 7.93 6.34
N TYR A 15 -4.24 9.23 6.63
CA TYR A 15 -4.97 10.30 5.95
C TYR A 15 -4.62 10.40 4.46
N VAL A 16 -3.34 10.28 4.12
CA VAL A 16 -2.92 10.30 2.72
C VAL A 16 -3.44 9.05 2.00
N CYS A 17 -3.31 7.86 2.61
CA CYS A 17 -3.87 6.62 2.07
C CYS A 17 -5.38 6.75 1.81
N ARG A 18 -6.15 7.29 2.76
CA ARG A 18 -7.58 7.59 2.57
C ARG A 18 -7.82 8.49 1.36
N ASN A 19 -7.06 9.58 1.26
CA ASN A 19 -7.24 10.54 0.18
C ASN A 19 -6.92 9.95 -1.19
N ILE A 20 -5.81 9.23 -1.33
CA ILE A 20 -5.39 8.69 -2.62
C ILE A 20 -6.31 7.59 -3.11
N ILE A 21 -6.75 6.67 -2.23
CA ILE A 21 -7.61 5.57 -2.65
C ILE A 21 -9.03 6.04 -2.94
N ASN A 22 -9.58 6.94 -2.14
CA ASN A 22 -10.93 7.49 -2.35
C ASN A 22 -11.01 8.35 -3.61
N ARG A 23 -9.89 8.96 -4.04
CA ARG A 23 -9.81 9.76 -5.26
C ARG A 23 -9.22 9.00 -6.46
N ARG A 24 -8.99 7.69 -6.32
CA ARG A 24 -8.39 6.88 -7.39
C ARG A 24 -9.17 6.94 -8.69
N TYR A 25 -10.50 7.05 -8.63
CA TYR A 25 -11.37 7.18 -9.81
C TYR A 25 -11.08 8.42 -10.66
N MET A 26 -10.43 9.45 -10.11
CA MET A 26 -10.04 10.67 -10.84
C MET A 26 -8.69 10.51 -11.55
N HIS A 27 -7.84 9.57 -11.08
CA HIS A 27 -6.50 9.38 -11.61
C HIS A 27 -6.52 8.98 -13.10
N LYS A 28 -5.73 9.68 -13.92
CA LYS A 28 -5.68 9.51 -15.39
C LYS A 28 -7.00 9.82 -16.14
N ARG A 29 -8.05 10.25 -15.44
CA ARG A 29 -9.32 10.67 -16.05
C ARG A 29 -9.48 12.19 -16.02
N LEU A 30 -9.18 12.82 -14.90
CA LEU A 30 -9.23 14.26 -14.69
C LEU A 30 -7.82 14.86 -14.56
N TRP A 31 -6.95 14.19 -13.84
CA TRP A 31 -5.55 14.58 -13.62
C TRP A 31 -4.71 13.36 -13.22
N ILE A 32 -3.42 13.58 -13.01
CA ILE A 32 -2.53 12.61 -12.35
C ILE A 32 -2.57 12.90 -10.85
N ASN A 33 -2.99 11.93 -10.04
CA ASN A 33 -2.98 12.09 -8.60
C ASN A 33 -1.53 12.25 -8.11
N ASP A 34 -1.36 13.16 -7.16
CA ASP A 34 -0.14 13.32 -6.39
C ASP A 34 -0.39 12.74 -4.99
N PRO A 35 0.21 11.60 -4.66
CA PRO A 35 0.04 10.96 -3.36
C PRO A 35 0.98 11.53 -2.29
N ASP A 36 1.63 12.67 -2.58
CA ASP A 36 2.65 13.26 -1.75
C ASP A 36 4.01 12.53 -1.81
N VAL A 37 4.93 12.86 -0.93
CA VAL A 37 6.31 12.39 -0.98
C VAL A 37 6.51 11.07 -0.24
N HIS A 38 7.29 10.18 -0.81
CA HIS A 38 7.79 9.01 -0.11
C HIS A 38 8.98 9.40 0.78
N ILE A 39 8.93 9.00 2.04
CA ILE A 39 9.96 9.27 3.05
C ILE A 39 10.36 7.93 3.68
N ALA A 40 11.59 7.50 3.44
CA ALA A 40 12.14 6.25 3.97
C ALA A 40 13.31 6.46 4.96
N ARG A 41 13.81 7.68 5.14
CA ARG A 41 14.92 7.97 6.07
C ARG A 41 14.55 7.68 7.52
N LYS A 42 15.56 7.45 8.37
CA LYS A 42 15.40 7.33 9.82
C LYS A 42 15.49 8.68 10.53
N ASP A 43 16.31 9.57 10.01
CA ASP A 43 16.53 10.89 10.61
C ASP A 43 15.33 11.80 10.35
N ASN A 44 14.85 12.48 11.40
CA ASN A 44 13.67 13.34 11.36
C ASN A 44 12.44 12.62 10.76
N ASN A 45 12.24 11.38 11.14
CA ASN A 45 11.12 10.56 10.73
C ASN A 45 10.70 9.64 11.88
N GLU A 46 9.47 9.72 12.31
CA GLU A 46 8.92 8.93 13.41
C GLU A 46 8.24 7.64 12.93
N LEU A 47 8.12 7.43 11.60
CA LEU A 47 7.53 6.23 11.02
C LEU A 47 8.37 4.99 11.33
N THR A 48 7.70 3.96 11.79
CA THR A 48 8.27 2.62 11.96
C THR A 48 8.56 1.94 10.62
N GLU A 49 9.31 0.85 10.64
CA GLU A 49 9.55 0.04 9.43
C GLU A 49 8.24 -0.44 8.79
N ASN A 50 7.28 -0.84 9.62
CA ASN A 50 5.97 -1.30 9.15
C ASN A 50 5.19 -0.19 8.47
N GLU A 51 5.17 1.00 9.02
CA GLU A 51 4.46 2.16 8.47
C GLU A 51 5.08 2.62 7.15
N ILE A 52 6.40 2.59 7.05
CA ILE A 52 7.08 2.92 5.78
C ILE A 52 6.77 1.85 4.72
N GLN A 53 6.78 0.57 5.09
CA GLN A 53 6.40 -0.50 4.16
C GLN A 53 4.93 -0.38 3.73
N LEU A 54 4.03 -0.08 4.68
CA LEU A 54 2.62 0.17 4.41
C LEU A 54 2.46 1.35 3.43
N TRP A 55 3.13 2.46 3.70
CA TRP A 55 3.13 3.64 2.84
C TRP A 55 3.68 3.34 1.44
N THR A 56 4.81 2.66 1.36
CA THR A 56 5.39 2.21 0.08
C THR A 56 4.40 1.34 -0.70
N SER A 57 3.72 0.41 -0.04
CA SER A 57 2.72 -0.48 -0.63
C SER A 57 1.52 0.28 -1.20
N ALA A 58 1.04 1.28 -0.45
CA ALA A 58 -0.06 2.13 -0.88
C ALA A 58 0.32 2.91 -2.16
N LEU A 59 1.50 3.55 -2.17
CA LEU A 59 2.01 4.26 -3.34
C LEU A 59 2.18 3.33 -4.54
N TRP A 60 2.73 2.14 -4.30
CA TRP A 60 2.96 1.15 -5.35
C TRP A 60 1.67 0.70 -6.03
N LEU A 61 0.59 0.51 -5.27
CA LEU A 61 -0.71 0.08 -5.81
C LEU A 61 -1.47 1.20 -6.52
N VAL A 62 -1.44 2.42 -5.99
CA VAL A 62 -2.22 3.52 -6.60
C VAL A 62 -1.49 4.19 -7.75
N GLY A 63 -0.17 4.14 -7.76
CA GLY A 63 0.65 4.88 -8.72
C GLY A 63 0.45 6.40 -8.59
N GLY A 64 0.79 7.13 -9.62
CA GLY A 64 0.69 8.58 -9.68
C GLY A 64 2.06 9.23 -9.76
N LEU A 65 2.16 10.48 -9.30
CA LEU A 65 3.42 11.18 -9.19
C LEU A 65 4.19 10.66 -7.98
N VAL A 66 5.34 10.00 -8.20
CA VAL A 66 6.20 9.53 -7.13
C VAL A 66 7.32 10.53 -6.88
N LEU A 67 7.29 11.18 -5.74
CA LEU A 67 8.34 12.07 -5.26
C LEU A 67 9.10 11.39 -4.11
N ILE A 68 10.42 11.49 -4.12
CA ILE A 68 11.28 10.96 -3.04
C ILE A 68 11.94 12.15 -2.34
N SER A 69 11.75 12.25 -1.03
CA SER A 69 12.30 13.34 -0.20
C SER A 69 13.59 12.95 0.53
N ASP A 70 14.19 11.83 0.19
CA ASP A 70 15.34 11.28 0.89
C ASP A 70 16.66 11.56 0.18
N ARG A 71 17.71 11.69 0.97
CA ARG A 71 19.09 11.72 0.47
C ARG A 71 19.60 10.28 0.32
N PHE A 72 19.65 9.75 -0.89
CA PHE A 72 20.04 8.36 -1.17
C PHE A 72 21.42 7.99 -0.64
N SER A 73 22.36 8.93 -0.59
CA SER A 73 23.73 8.67 -0.09
C SER A 73 23.81 8.36 1.41
N THR A 74 22.77 8.69 2.17
CA THR A 74 22.68 8.45 3.63
C THR A 74 21.59 7.46 4.01
N LEU A 75 20.83 6.98 3.03
CA LEU A 75 19.72 6.06 3.25
C LEU A 75 20.27 4.65 3.53
N ALA A 76 19.75 3.99 4.57
CA ALA A 76 20.08 2.60 4.85
C ALA A 76 19.70 1.70 3.66
N PRO A 77 20.51 0.69 3.30
CA PRO A 77 20.30 -0.11 2.08
C PRO A 77 18.89 -0.70 1.99
N GLU A 78 18.38 -1.27 3.08
CA GLU A 78 17.03 -1.87 3.14
C GLU A 78 15.91 -0.85 2.85
N ARG A 79 16.09 0.40 3.26
CA ARG A 79 15.16 1.49 3.00
C ARG A 79 15.31 2.08 1.59
N ALA A 80 16.53 2.08 1.08
CA ALA A 80 16.77 2.46 -0.30
C ALA A 80 16.07 1.51 -1.28
N GLU A 81 15.97 0.21 -0.96
CA GLU A 81 15.24 -0.76 -1.79
C GLU A 81 13.74 -0.43 -1.89
N LEU A 82 13.10 0.09 -0.83
CA LEU A 82 11.71 0.54 -0.89
C LEU A 82 11.52 1.69 -1.89
N SER A 83 12.41 2.68 -1.85
CA SER A 83 12.39 3.79 -2.81
C SER A 83 12.68 3.33 -4.23
N LYS A 84 13.63 2.40 -4.41
CA LYS A 84 13.94 1.80 -5.71
C LYS A 84 12.76 1.04 -6.28
N LEU A 85 12.00 0.29 -5.46
CA LEU A 85 10.80 -0.41 -5.88
C LEU A 85 9.80 0.55 -6.54
N LEU A 86 9.57 1.71 -5.92
CA LEU A 86 8.67 2.72 -6.48
C LEU A 86 9.19 3.32 -7.78
N LEU A 87 10.49 3.64 -7.84
CA LEU A 87 11.10 4.26 -9.01
C LEU A 87 11.28 3.29 -10.17
N ALA A 88 11.50 2.01 -9.88
CA ALA A 88 11.67 0.97 -10.89
C ALA A 88 10.34 0.43 -11.44
N GLN A 89 9.22 0.88 -10.91
CA GLN A 89 7.91 0.42 -11.34
C GLN A 89 7.63 0.87 -12.78
N THR A 90 7.78 -0.04 -13.72
CA THR A 90 7.48 0.18 -15.14
C THR A 90 6.04 -0.14 -15.49
N ASP A 91 5.40 -0.99 -14.69
CA ASP A 91 4.00 -1.37 -14.83
C ASP A 91 3.20 -0.83 -13.63
N THR A 92 2.00 -0.36 -13.90
CA THR A 92 1.12 0.24 -12.88
C THR A 92 -0.09 -0.62 -12.65
N PHE A 93 -0.77 -0.38 -11.54
CA PHE A 93 -2.02 -1.04 -11.20
C PHE A 93 -3.21 -0.10 -11.33
N ASP A 94 -4.37 -0.66 -11.62
CA ASP A 94 -5.65 0.02 -11.50
C ASP A 94 -6.33 -0.44 -10.20
N ALA A 95 -5.99 0.25 -9.11
CA ALA A 95 -6.47 -0.07 -7.77
C ALA A 95 -7.82 0.61 -7.48
N TYR A 96 -8.67 -0.06 -6.74
CA TYR A 96 -9.93 0.48 -6.23
C TYR A 96 -10.25 -0.07 -4.83
N PRO A 97 -10.91 0.72 -3.96
CA PRO A 97 -11.29 0.26 -2.63
C PRO A 97 -12.50 -0.68 -2.71
N VAL A 98 -12.40 -1.83 -2.06
CA VAL A 98 -13.50 -2.83 -2.01
C VAL A 98 -14.48 -2.46 -0.90
N ASP A 99 -13.98 -1.98 0.21
CA ASP A 99 -14.71 -1.62 1.44
C ASP A 99 -14.92 -0.10 1.60
N LEU A 100 -15.11 0.62 0.47
CA LEU A 100 -15.21 2.09 0.43
C LEU A 100 -16.27 2.67 1.35
N PHE A 101 -17.39 1.99 1.51
CA PHE A 101 -18.53 2.48 2.30
C PHE A 101 -18.63 1.83 3.68
N ASP A 102 -17.75 0.90 4.00
CA ASP A 102 -17.78 0.13 5.25
C ASP A 102 -16.85 0.74 6.32
N ARG A 103 -15.90 1.58 5.89
CA ARG A 103 -14.85 2.15 6.74
C ARG A 103 -14.55 3.59 6.36
N GLU A 104 -14.09 4.37 7.34
CA GLU A 104 -13.59 5.73 7.10
C GLU A 104 -12.33 5.70 6.20
N ILE A 105 -11.43 4.75 6.45
CA ILE A 105 -10.25 4.49 5.63
C ILE A 105 -10.39 3.10 5.05
N PRO A 106 -10.64 2.96 3.74
CA PRO A 106 -10.71 1.66 3.11
C PRO A 106 -9.44 0.84 3.35
N ALA A 107 -9.61 -0.39 3.82
CA ALA A 107 -8.53 -1.28 4.19
C ALA A 107 -8.24 -2.36 3.13
N ILE A 108 -9.16 -2.60 2.20
CA ILE A 108 -9.05 -3.64 1.17
C ILE A 108 -9.03 -2.97 -0.21
N TRP A 109 -7.89 -3.04 -0.89
CA TRP A 109 -7.69 -2.42 -2.20
C TRP A 109 -7.46 -3.50 -3.24
N ALA A 110 -8.50 -3.83 -4.01
CA ALA A 110 -8.32 -4.70 -5.16
C ALA A 110 -7.69 -3.93 -6.32
N ALA A 111 -6.82 -4.60 -7.06
CA ALA A 111 -6.09 -3.99 -8.16
C ALA A 111 -5.92 -4.96 -9.33
N LYS A 112 -5.74 -4.40 -10.51
CA LYS A 112 -5.33 -5.14 -11.71
C LYS A 112 -4.07 -4.52 -12.26
N ARG A 113 -3.10 -5.35 -12.60
CA ARG A 113 -1.90 -4.91 -13.29
C ARG A 113 -2.25 -4.51 -14.72
N ASN A 114 -1.77 -3.36 -15.16
CA ASN A 114 -2.21 -2.79 -16.44
C ASN A 114 -1.68 -3.55 -17.67
N SER A 115 -0.51 -4.18 -17.56
CA SER A 115 0.11 -4.89 -18.68
C SER A 115 -0.62 -6.18 -19.06
N ASP A 116 -1.10 -6.95 -18.10
CA ASP A 116 -1.66 -8.30 -18.32
C ASP A 116 -3.00 -8.56 -17.63
N GLY A 117 -3.49 -7.57 -16.86
CA GLY A 117 -4.74 -7.70 -16.11
C GLY A 117 -4.64 -8.62 -14.89
N ALA A 118 -3.43 -9.04 -14.49
CA ALA A 118 -3.24 -9.92 -13.35
C ALA A 118 -3.79 -9.28 -12.07
N PRO A 119 -4.62 -10.01 -11.30
CA PRO A 119 -5.20 -9.48 -10.08
C PRO A 119 -4.15 -9.37 -8.97
N CYS A 120 -4.34 -8.34 -8.15
CA CYS A 120 -3.57 -8.08 -6.95
C CYS A 120 -4.53 -7.55 -5.87
N VAL A 121 -4.24 -7.77 -4.61
CA VAL A 121 -4.96 -7.12 -3.51
C VAL A 121 -4.00 -6.65 -2.43
N GLY A 122 -4.14 -5.38 -2.04
CA GLY A 122 -3.54 -4.84 -0.84
C GLY A 122 -4.54 -4.90 0.31
N VAL A 123 -4.10 -5.42 1.44
CA VAL A 123 -4.88 -5.41 2.69
C VAL A 123 -4.06 -4.65 3.72
N PHE A 124 -4.66 -3.62 4.30
CA PHE A 124 -3.98 -2.65 5.14
C PHE A 124 -4.63 -2.60 6.53
N ASN A 125 -3.82 -2.54 7.55
CA ASN A 125 -4.25 -2.22 8.90
C ASN A 125 -3.72 -0.84 9.30
N PHE A 126 -4.62 0.15 9.34
CA PHE A 126 -4.32 1.53 9.74
C PHE A 126 -4.59 1.78 11.24
N GLU A 127 -5.09 0.77 11.96
CA GLU A 127 -5.47 0.86 13.36
C GLU A 127 -4.28 0.61 14.30
N ASP A 128 -4.38 1.12 15.51
CA ASP A 128 -3.38 0.95 16.58
C ASP A 128 -3.35 -0.46 17.17
N ASP A 129 -4.34 -1.29 16.86
CA ASP A 129 -4.48 -2.68 17.29
C ASP A 129 -4.39 -3.66 16.12
N ALA A 130 -4.06 -4.93 16.42
CA ALA A 130 -4.10 -5.99 15.43
C ALA A 130 -5.55 -6.19 14.93
N GLN A 131 -5.70 -6.40 13.62
CA GLN A 131 -6.98 -6.58 12.95
C GLN A 131 -7.04 -7.92 12.22
N THR A 132 -8.23 -8.50 12.17
CA THR A 132 -8.55 -9.60 11.25
C THR A 132 -9.58 -9.08 10.26
N LEU A 133 -9.21 -9.03 9.00
CA LEU A 133 -10.04 -8.53 7.91
C LEU A 133 -10.61 -9.69 7.10
N ASP A 134 -11.93 -9.65 6.87
CA ASP A 134 -12.58 -10.58 5.95
C ASP A 134 -12.43 -10.07 4.51
N VAL A 135 -11.75 -10.85 3.67
CA VAL A 135 -11.45 -10.48 2.28
C VAL A 135 -11.99 -11.55 1.35
N ASP A 136 -12.86 -11.18 0.42
CA ASP A 136 -13.35 -12.11 -0.60
C ASP A 136 -12.28 -12.36 -1.67
N LEU A 137 -11.24 -13.11 -1.30
CA LEU A 137 -10.13 -13.47 -2.18
C LEU A 137 -10.60 -14.39 -3.32
N VAL A 138 -11.67 -15.16 -3.10
CA VAL A 138 -12.21 -16.05 -4.13
C VAL A 138 -12.79 -15.26 -5.29
N SER A 139 -13.52 -14.18 -5.03
CA SER A 139 -14.04 -13.30 -6.09
C SER A 139 -12.95 -12.60 -6.88
N ILE A 140 -11.81 -12.30 -6.25
CA ILE A 140 -10.68 -11.61 -6.89
C ILE A 140 -9.82 -12.58 -7.69
N PHE A 141 -9.46 -13.73 -7.13
CA PHE A 141 -8.44 -14.62 -7.68
C PHE A 141 -8.98 -15.94 -8.23
N GLY A 142 -10.21 -16.32 -7.87
CA GLY A 142 -10.76 -17.66 -8.08
C GLY A 142 -10.53 -18.58 -6.86
N LYS A 143 -11.24 -19.71 -6.86
CA LYS A 143 -11.18 -20.70 -5.78
C LYS A 143 -9.91 -21.57 -5.86
N GLY A 144 -9.32 -21.90 -4.71
CA GLY A 144 -8.19 -22.82 -4.61
C GLY A 144 -6.87 -22.27 -5.15
N VAL A 145 -6.76 -20.96 -5.32
CA VAL A 145 -5.56 -20.30 -5.85
C VAL A 145 -4.56 -20.06 -4.72
N THR A 146 -3.31 -20.47 -4.91
CA THR A 146 -2.22 -20.09 -4.00
C THR A 146 -1.81 -18.65 -4.26
N LEU A 147 -1.86 -17.85 -3.22
CA LEU A 147 -1.46 -16.45 -3.23
C LEU A 147 -0.17 -16.29 -2.44
N LYS A 148 0.66 -15.35 -2.89
CA LYS A 148 1.93 -15.03 -2.25
C LYS A 148 1.93 -13.55 -1.84
N ASP A 149 2.30 -13.29 -0.59
CA ASP A 149 2.56 -11.92 -0.14
C ASP A 149 3.88 -11.42 -0.74
N HIS A 150 3.82 -10.24 -1.34
CA HIS A 150 4.95 -9.60 -2.01
C HIS A 150 6.15 -9.38 -1.07
N TRP A 151 5.87 -8.97 0.17
CA TRP A 151 6.92 -8.58 1.12
C TRP A 151 7.59 -9.75 1.81
N THR A 152 6.80 -10.66 2.34
CA THR A 152 7.30 -11.77 3.16
C THR A 152 7.53 -13.05 2.37
N GLY A 153 6.94 -13.16 1.18
CA GLY A 153 6.92 -14.39 0.41
C GLY A 153 6.02 -15.49 1.00
N ARG A 154 5.32 -15.19 2.11
CA ARG A 154 4.38 -16.12 2.74
C ARG A 154 3.22 -16.42 1.79
N THR A 155 2.78 -17.66 1.77
CA THR A 155 1.66 -18.08 0.94
C THR A 155 0.41 -18.34 1.75
N ILE A 156 -0.75 -18.02 1.14
CA ILE A 156 -2.08 -18.36 1.66
C ILE A 156 -2.94 -18.89 0.51
N LEU A 157 -4.01 -19.60 0.84
CA LEU A 157 -5.02 -20.01 -0.15
C LEU A 157 -6.11 -18.94 -0.26
N SER A 158 -6.63 -18.71 -1.47
CA SER A 158 -7.73 -17.78 -1.70
C SER A 158 -9.01 -18.15 -0.92
N ASP A 159 -9.19 -19.42 -0.58
CA ASP A 159 -10.33 -19.89 0.23
C ASP A 159 -10.25 -19.49 1.71
N SER A 160 -9.10 -18.97 2.18
CA SER A 160 -8.91 -18.60 3.59
C SER A 160 -9.86 -17.48 4.02
N GLY A 161 -10.09 -16.50 3.16
CA GLY A 161 -11.02 -15.40 3.40
C GLY A 161 -10.64 -14.44 4.54
N LYS A 162 -9.66 -14.80 5.38
CA LYS A 162 -9.23 -14.02 6.55
C LYS A 162 -7.78 -13.63 6.45
N VAL A 163 -7.51 -12.35 6.69
CA VAL A 163 -6.16 -11.79 6.73
C VAL A 163 -5.94 -11.14 8.08
N GLU A 164 -5.02 -11.69 8.86
CA GLU A 164 -4.62 -11.16 10.16
C GLU A 164 -3.41 -10.24 9.98
N LEU A 165 -3.53 -9.03 10.47
CA LEU A 165 -2.50 -7.99 10.36
C LEU A 165 -2.21 -7.38 11.73
N PRO A 166 -0.94 -7.36 12.17
CA PRO A 166 -0.52 -6.50 13.28
C PRO A 166 -0.86 -5.03 13.00
N LYS A 167 -0.80 -4.19 14.03
CA LYS A 167 -1.00 -2.75 13.88
C LYS A 167 -0.06 -2.16 12.83
N HIS A 168 -0.56 -1.21 12.06
CA HIS A 168 0.19 -0.45 11.06
C HIS A 168 0.99 -1.32 10.08
N THR A 169 0.38 -2.44 9.64
CA THR A 169 0.98 -3.33 8.65
C THR A 169 0.09 -3.54 7.43
N CYS A 170 0.66 -4.12 6.42
CA CYS A 170 -0.09 -4.52 5.23
C CYS A 170 0.45 -5.84 4.65
N VAL A 171 -0.35 -6.45 3.79
CA VAL A 171 0.09 -7.49 2.85
C VAL A 171 -0.32 -7.12 1.43
N ILE A 172 0.50 -7.53 0.47
CA ILE A 172 0.19 -7.41 -0.96
C ILE A 172 0.15 -8.81 -1.55
N LEU A 173 -1.05 -9.28 -1.84
CA LEU A 173 -1.30 -10.63 -2.31
C LEU A 173 -1.39 -10.68 -3.84
N MET A 174 -0.65 -11.58 -4.44
CA MET A 174 -0.65 -11.89 -5.86
C MET A 174 -0.64 -13.40 -6.06
N LYS A 175 -0.98 -13.88 -7.25
CA LYS A 175 -0.81 -15.31 -7.58
C LYS A 175 0.66 -15.71 -7.42
N ALA A 176 0.88 -16.86 -6.78
CA ALA A 176 2.22 -17.44 -6.56
C ALA A 176 2.87 -17.89 -7.86
#